data_ac3e95526643d4444b392813f4a0d116
#
_entry.id   ac3e95526643d4444b392813f4a0d116
#
_cell.length_a   1.000
_cell.length_b   1.000
_cell.length_c   1.000
_cell.angle_alpha   90.00
_cell.angle_beta   90.00
_cell.angle_gamma   90.00
#
_symmetry.space_group_name_H-M   'P 1'
#
loop_
_entity.id
_entity.type
_entity.pdbx_description
1 polymer ?
#
loop_
_entity_poly.entity_id
_entity_poly.type
_entity_poly.pdbx_seq_one_letter_code
_entity_poly.pdbx_strand_id
1 'polypeptide(L)'
;MPKIDGNRVFVWPEKSVVERDIFTRGSKLMASPAVTSNATILRPEAWEWHLFGLINPFVVIAGNLLGGWFTATGVVYMLGIGPVLDVLLGKSDCRKRPSRDSGQPFEVMLFAHALLQLLAVGTLLVLATSGSPVWTVVVAAVSTGINSGASGLIVAHELGHRRKKSFSWWIAQLNLVSVLYLHFTTEHNRTHHKHVATMADPATARYGESVWWFVARTVPGQFLDAWRLHAARGHSPITNPVARGAACEVLLVVSIAVFLGPIPALAFLIQAASAVSLLEYINYLRHYGLQRDVGSRQTAAHSWQSENRWSRWTLLELTRHPAHHLEAGKPFWKLQPYDNAPELPSGYYGCFWVALVPPLFRRLIHPRMPSTNTLVVHEEAV
;
A
#
# COMPACT_ATOMS: atom_id res chain seq x y z
N MET A 1 -15.13 17.02 51.59
CA MET A 1 -15.06 17.28 50.12
C MET A 1 -14.24 18.54 49.95
N PRO A 2 -12.99 18.45 49.51
CA PRO A 2 -12.22 19.59 49.03
C PRO A 2 -12.23 19.67 47.51
N LYS A 3 -12.38 20.88 47.00
CA LYS A 3 -12.32 21.26 45.59
C LYS A 3 -10.90 21.06 45.03
N ILE A 4 -10.81 20.46 43.84
CA ILE A 4 -9.55 20.36 43.07
C ILE A 4 -9.57 21.48 42.04
N ASP A 5 -8.60 22.39 42.19
CA ASP A 5 -8.34 23.52 41.29
C ASP A 5 -7.47 23.05 40.10
N GLY A 6 -7.90 23.36 38.91
CA GLY A 6 -7.18 23.02 37.67
C GLY A 6 -6.22 24.15 37.30
N ASN A 7 -5.03 23.80 36.92
CA ASN A 7 -4.06 24.43 36.01
C ASN A 7 -2.64 24.22 36.54
N ARG A 8 -1.95 23.16 36.04
CA ARG A 8 -0.50 23.15 36.03
C ARG A 8 -0.02 22.72 34.64
N VAL A 9 0.51 23.68 33.91
CA VAL A 9 1.32 23.48 32.72
C VAL A 9 2.67 22.92 33.19
N PHE A 10 3.03 21.73 32.73
CA PHE A 10 4.35 21.15 32.97
C PHE A 10 5.33 21.70 31.91
N VAL A 11 6.28 22.51 32.38
CA VAL A 11 7.43 23.00 31.58
C VAL A 11 8.64 22.15 31.95
N TRP A 12 9.30 21.55 30.95
CA TRP A 12 10.57 20.83 31.14
C TRP A 12 11.71 21.83 31.31
N PRO A 13 12.65 21.62 32.26
CA PRO A 13 13.81 22.49 32.40
C PRO A 13 14.90 22.15 31.37
N GLU A 14 15.38 23.21 30.70
CA GLU A 14 16.62 23.18 29.90
C GLU A 14 17.83 22.83 30.74
N LYS A 15 18.63 21.87 30.29
CA LYS A 15 19.94 21.59 30.88
C LYS A 15 20.99 22.50 30.25
N SER A 16 21.47 23.43 31.04
CA SER A 16 22.66 24.24 30.76
C SER A 16 23.93 23.35 30.69
N VAL A 17 24.65 23.48 29.59
CA VAL A 17 26.00 22.90 29.41
C VAL A 17 26.99 23.81 30.12
N VAL A 18 27.74 23.25 31.09
CA VAL A 18 28.87 23.90 31.74
C VAL A 18 30.14 23.56 30.93
N GLU A 19 30.72 24.57 30.30
CA GLU A 19 32.08 24.52 29.76
C GLU A 19 33.10 24.40 30.91
N ARG A 20 34.02 23.46 30.79
CA ARG A 20 35.28 23.45 31.55
C ARG A 20 36.45 23.45 30.58
N ASP A 21 37.12 24.56 30.53
CA ASP A 21 38.48 24.69 29.97
C ASP A 21 39.46 23.80 30.70
N ILE A 22 40.26 23.03 29.99
CA ILE A 22 41.57 22.52 30.45
C ILE A 22 42.59 22.75 29.34
N PHE A 23 43.57 23.53 29.70
CA PHE A 23 44.73 23.99 28.92
C PHE A 23 45.82 22.91 28.74
N THR A 24 46.45 22.95 27.57
CA THR A 24 47.82 22.60 27.19
C THR A 24 48.31 21.15 27.15
N ARG A 25 48.67 20.69 25.95
CA ARG A 25 50.04 20.43 25.50
C ARG A 25 50.06 20.09 24.02
N GLY A 26 50.95 20.74 23.28
CA GLY A 26 51.13 20.56 21.87
C GLY A 26 51.64 19.18 21.49
N SER A 27 50.98 18.62 20.47
CA SER A 27 51.55 17.62 19.59
C SER A 27 51.15 18.00 18.16
N LYS A 28 52.15 18.16 17.32
CA LYS A 28 51.99 18.36 15.88
C LYS A 28 51.18 17.18 15.31
N LEU A 29 49.90 17.35 15.11
CA LEU A 29 49.12 16.47 14.28
C LEU A 29 49.48 16.77 12.83
N MET A 30 50.13 15.82 12.19
CA MET A 30 50.24 15.79 10.73
C MET A 30 48.83 15.81 10.17
N ALA A 31 48.52 16.79 9.34
CA ALA A 31 47.30 16.87 8.58
C ALA A 31 47.23 15.62 7.71
N SER A 32 46.32 14.72 8.06
CA SER A 32 45.90 13.64 7.17
C SER A 32 45.34 14.27 5.87
N PRO A 33 45.73 13.80 4.69
CA PRO A 33 45.21 14.36 3.47
C PRO A 33 43.68 14.20 3.51
N ALA A 34 42.95 15.32 3.33
CA ALA A 34 41.53 15.30 3.21
C ALA A 34 41.19 14.34 2.04
N VAL A 35 40.63 13.19 2.37
CA VAL A 35 39.97 12.32 1.40
C VAL A 35 38.79 13.14 0.89
N THR A 36 39.00 13.87 -0.20
CA THR A 36 37.91 14.40 -1.00
C THR A 36 37.16 13.21 -1.55
N SER A 37 36.21 12.70 -0.77
CA SER A 37 35.21 11.80 -1.31
C SER A 37 34.47 12.61 -2.36
N ASN A 38 34.72 12.31 -3.63
CA ASN A 38 33.84 12.65 -4.71
C ASN A 38 32.50 11.96 -4.43
N ALA A 39 31.73 12.52 -3.50
CA ALA A 39 30.36 12.14 -3.30
C ALA A 39 29.67 12.44 -4.63
N THR A 40 29.52 11.41 -5.45
CA THR A 40 28.73 11.46 -6.67
C THR A 40 27.38 12.00 -6.26
N ILE A 41 27.05 13.24 -6.63
CA ILE A 41 25.75 13.82 -6.37
C ILE A 41 24.76 12.99 -7.18
N LEU A 42 24.13 12.02 -6.53
CA LEU A 42 23.12 11.17 -7.13
C LEU A 42 21.95 12.06 -7.53
N ARG A 43 21.79 12.27 -8.83
CA ARG A 43 20.62 13.00 -9.35
C ARG A 43 19.35 12.25 -8.99
N PRO A 44 18.26 12.95 -8.58
CA PRO A 44 16.97 12.31 -8.41
C PRO A 44 16.58 11.62 -9.73
N GLU A 45 15.98 10.45 -9.61
CA GLU A 45 15.43 9.77 -10.79
C GLU A 45 14.31 10.63 -11.40
N ALA A 46 14.22 10.67 -12.71
CA ALA A 46 13.23 11.47 -13.42
C ALA A 46 11.80 11.09 -12.97
N TRP A 47 10.98 12.08 -12.66
CA TRP A 47 9.60 11.85 -12.20
C TRP A 47 8.71 11.26 -13.30
N GLU A 48 9.08 11.49 -14.55
CA GLU A 48 8.38 11.06 -15.76
C GLU A 48 8.24 9.54 -15.84
N TRP A 49 9.14 8.78 -15.22
CA TRP A 49 9.03 7.33 -15.15
C TRP A 49 7.75 6.85 -14.45
N HIS A 50 7.24 7.63 -13.51
CA HIS A 50 5.99 7.29 -12.82
C HIS A 50 4.75 7.45 -13.71
N LEU A 51 4.86 8.15 -14.86
CA LEU A 51 3.79 8.23 -15.86
C LEU A 51 3.45 6.86 -16.45
N PHE A 52 4.36 5.91 -16.44
CA PHE A 52 4.06 4.52 -16.83
C PHE A 52 2.93 3.89 -16.01
N GLY A 53 2.71 4.33 -14.77
CA GLY A 53 1.57 3.90 -13.97
C GLY A 53 0.22 4.26 -14.58
N LEU A 54 0.14 5.34 -15.36
CA LEU A 54 -1.08 5.78 -16.03
C LEU A 54 -1.44 4.93 -17.26
N ILE A 55 -0.50 4.15 -17.82
CA ILE A 55 -0.79 3.31 -19.00
C ILE A 55 -1.89 2.30 -18.67
N ASN A 56 -1.86 1.68 -17.49
CA ASN A 56 -2.84 0.67 -17.12
C ASN A 56 -4.30 1.17 -17.17
N PRO A 57 -4.69 2.25 -16.49
CA PRO A 57 -6.06 2.73 -16.59
C PRO A 57 -6.46 3.13 -18.01
N PHE A 58 -5.56 3.70 -18.84
CA PHE A 58 -5.86 3.99 -20.23
C PHE A 58 -6.12 2.73 -21.05
N VAL A 59 -5.31 1.69 -20.88
CA VAL A 59 -5.47 0.39 -21.56
C VAL A 59 -6.78 -0.27 -21.16
N VAL A 60 -7.16 -0.20 -19.88
CA VAL A 60 -8.43 -0.77 -19.40
C VAL A 60 -9.64 0.01 -19.93
N ILE A 61 -9.61 1.34 -19.90
CA ILE A 61 -10.67 2.18 -20.44
C ILE A 61 -10.85 1.89 -21.95
N ALA A 62 -9.77 1.88 -22.72
CA ALA A 62 -9.81 1.55 -24.14
C ALA A 62 -10.34 0.14 -24.38
N GLY A 63 -9.90 -0.84 -23.60
CA GLY A 63 -10.38 -2.22 -23.67
C GLY A 63 -11.88 -2.35 -23.42
N ASN A 64 -12.40 -1.65 -22.41
CA ASN A 64 -13.83 -1.62 -22.09
C ASN A 64 -14.66 -0.96 -23.22
N LEU A 65 -14.14 0.12 -23.83
CA LEU A 65 -14.83 0.81 -24.93
C LEU A 65 -14.82 0.02 -26.24
N LEU A 66 -13.74 -0.71 -26.53
CA LEU A 66 -13.62 -1.56 -27.73
C LEU A 66 -14.38 -2.89 -27.60
N GLY A 67 -14.53 -3.40 -26.37
CA GLY A 67 -15.22 -4.67 -26.11
C GLY A 67 -14.49 -5.92 -26.61
N GLY A 68 -15.16 -7.06 -26.61
CA GLY A 68 -14.62 -8.33 -27.10
C GLY A 68 -13.30 -8.71 -26.42
N TRP A 69 -12.32 -9.17 -27.18
CA TRP A 69 -11.00 -9.58 -26.66
C TRP A 69 -10.18 -8.42 -26.09
N PHE A 70 -10.47 -7.18 -26.49
CA PHE A 70 -9.77 -6.01 -25.94
C PHE A 70 -10.02 -5.81 -24.45
N THR A 71 -11.09 -6.36 -23.88
CA THR A 71 -11.34 -6.31 -22.43
C THR A 71 -10.27 -7.02 -21.60
N ALA A 72 -9.50 -7.93 -22.18
CA ALA A 72 -8.39 -8.63 -21.53
C ALA A 72 -7.09 -7.81 -21.45
N THR A 73 -7.00 -6.67 -22.15
CA THR A 73 -5.75 -5.92 -22.30
C THR A 73 -5.16 -5.48 -20.95
N GLY A 74 -5.98 -5.09 -19.96
CA GLY A 74 -5.50 -4.74 -18.61
C GLY A 74 -4.89 -5.94 -17.88
N VAL A 75 -5.53 -7.11 -17.95
CA VAL A 75 -4.99 -8.36 -17.37
C VAL A 75 -3.65 -8.72 -18.04
N VAL A 76 -3.60 -8.70 -19.38
CA VAL A 76 -2.39 -9.02 -20.14
C VAL A 76 -1.27 -8.03 -19.83
N TYR A 77 -1.58 -6.74 -19.76
CA TYR A 77 -0.58 -5.71 -19.44
C TYR A 77 -0.05 -5.88 -18.01
N MET A 78 -0.92 -5.98 -17.02
CA MET A 78 -0.51 -6.01 -15.61
C MET A 78 0.11 -7.35 -15.18
N LEU A 79 -0.52 -8.46 -15.56
CA LEU A 79 -0.14 -9.79 -15.07
C LEU A 79 0.69 -10.59 -16.08
N GLY A 80 0.72 -10.18 -17.34
CA GLY A 80 1.58 -10.76 -18.37
C GLY A 80 2.84 -9.93 -18.60
N ILE A 81 2.69 -8.69 -19.11
CA ILE A 81 3.82 -7.82 -19.46
C ILE A 81 4.51 -7.26 -18.20
N GLY A 82 3.75 -6.88 -17.18
CA GLY A 82 4.29 -6.31 -15.94
C GLY A 82 5.37 -7.17 -15.27
N PRO A 83 5.16 -8.48 -15.02
CA PRO A 83 6.20 -9.38 -14.48
C PRO A 83 7.46 -9.45 -15.35
N VAL A 84 7.31 -9.47 -16.67
CA VAL A 84 8.45 -9.48 -17.60
C VAL A 84 9.25 -8.20 -17.50
N LEU A 85 8.59 -7.03 -17.51
CA LEU A 85 9.27 -5.73 -17.35
C LEU A 85 9.92 -5.59 -15.97
N ASP A 86 9.30 -6.11 -14.93
CA ASP A 86 9.84 -6.07 -13.57
C ASP A 86 11.18 -6.83 -13.45
N VAL A 87 11.29 -7.94 -14.18
CA VAL A 87 12.53 -8.73 -14.26
C VAL A 87 13.55 -8.07 -15.19
N LEU A 88 13.15 -7.64 -16.38
CA LEU A 88 14.07 -7.10 -17.41
C LEU A 88 14.69 -5.76 -17.00
N LEU A 89 13.91 -4.86 -16.38
CA LEU A 89 14.40 -3.56 -15.94
C LEU A 89 15.20 -3.64 -14.64
N GLY A 90 15.04 -4.72 -13.89
CA GLY A 90 15.79 -5.01 -12.69
C GLY A 90 15.68 -3.96 -11.59
N LYS A 91 16.62 -4.01 -10.66
CA LYS A 91 16.66 -3.11 -9.50
C LYS A 91 17.33 -1.77 -9.83
N SER A 92 16.93 -0.72 -9.11
CA SER A 92 17.60 0.58 -9.14
C SER A 92 18.80 0.57 -8.19
N ASP A 93 19.94 1.08 -8.67
CA ASP A 93 21.14 1.26 -7.85
C ASP A 93 21.08 2.53 -6.98
N CYS A 94 20.07 3.37 -7.19
CA CYS A 94 19.88 4.62 -6.46
C CYS A 94 19.30 4.37 -5.06
N ARG A 95 20.13 3.91 -4.13
CA ARG A 95 19.73 3.68 -2.73
C ARG A 95 19.53 4.98 -1.94
N LYS A 96 20.27 6.04 -2.28
CA LYS A 96 20.14 7.37 -1.65
C LYS A 96 19.69 8.37 -2.70
N ARG A 97 18.50 8.92 -2.52
CA ARG A 97 17.99 9.98 -3.39
C ARG A 97 17.98 11.30 -2.64
N PRO A 98 18.43 12.39 -3.28
CA PRO A 98 18.19 13.70 -2.73
C PRO A 98 16.67 13.94 -2.63
N SER A 99 16.25 14.68 -1.60
CA SER A 99 14.86 15.15 -1.49
C SER A 99 14.52 15.97 -2.73
N ARG A 100 13.30 15.82 -3.24
CA ARG A 100 12.80 16.66 -4.34
C ARG A 100 12.18 17.91 -3.77
N ASP A 101 12.49 19.06 -4.34
CA ASP A 101 11.99 20.35 -3.88
C ASP A 101 10.49 20.50 -4.18
N SER A 102 10.02 19.96 -5.31
CA SER A 102 8.62 20.03 -5.71
C SER A 102 7.99 18.66 -5.87
N GLY A 103 6.83 18.45 -5.22
CA GLY A 103 5.97 17.28 -5.39
C GLY A 103 4.83 17.50 -6.38
N GLN A 104 4.72 18.68 -7.01
CA GLN A 104 3.58 19.05 -7.84
C GLN A 104 3.28 18.05 -8.97
N PRO A 105 4.24 17.52 -9.75
CA PRO A 105 3.95 16.53 -10.78
C PRO A 105 3.32 15.25 -10.21
N PHE A 106 3.76 14.82 -9.04
CA PHE A 106 3.24 13.63 -8.36
C PHE A 106 1.84 13.84 -7.79
N GLU A 107 1.53 15.04 -7.27
CA GLU A 107 0.17 15.38 -6.84
C GLU A 107 -0.79 15.37 -8.03
N VAL A 108 -0.43 15.97 -9.16
CA VAL A 108 -1.23 15.91 -10.39
C VAL A 108 -1.44 14.46 -10.84
N MET A 109 -0.40 13.63 -10.77
CA MET A 109 -0.48 12.21 -11.13
C MET A 109 -1.44 11.44 -10.22
N LEU A 110 -1.44 11.70 -8.90
CA LEU A 110 -2.40 11.08 -7.98
C LEU A 110 -3.85 11.39 -8.37
N PHE A 111 -4.15 12.65 -8.67
CA PHE A 111 -5.52 13.03 -9.10
C PHE A 111 -5.86 12.48 -10.48
N ALA A 112 -4.89 12.38 -11.40
CA ALA A 112 -5.08 11.73 -12.70
C ALA A 112 -5.44 10.24 -12.53
N HIS A 113 -4.71 9.51 -11.70
CA HIS A 113 -5.05 8.12 -11.37
C HIS A 113 -6.44 7.99 -10.76
N ALA A 114 -6.81 8.88 -9.81
CA ALA A 114 -8.13 8.87 -9.19
C ALA A 114 -9.26 9.06 -10.21
N LEU A 115 -9.09 10.02 -11.13
CA LEU A 115 -10.07 10.28 -12.19
C LEU A 115 -10.16 9.09 -13.15
N LEU A 116 -9.02 8.58 -13.61
CA LEU A 116 -8.97 7.45 -14.54
C LEU A 116 -9.55 6.17 -13.93
N GLN A 117 -9.40 5.96 -12.61
CA GLN A 117 -10.06 4.87 -11.91
C GLN A 117 -11.59 4.95 -12.02
N LEU A 118 -12.17 6.12 -11.78
CA LEU A 118 -13.63 6.31 -11.91
C LEU A 118 -14.10 6.16 -13.35
N LEU A 119 -13.31 6.63 -14.31
CA LEU A 119 -13.61 6.44 -15.74
C LEU A 119 -13.52 4.95 -16.12
N ALA A 120 -12.55 4.20 -15.62
CA ALA A 120 -12.43 2.76 -15.86
C ALA A 120 -13.66 2.00 -15.33
N VAL A 121 -14.12 2.31 -14.11
CA VAL A 121 -15.36 1.73 -13.57
C VAL A 121 -16.58 2.18 -14.38
N GLY A 122 -16.68 3.45 -14.76
CA GLY A 122 -17.75 3.97 -15.59
C GLY A 122 -17.85 3.26 -16.95
N THR A 123 -16.72 3.07 -17.65
CA THR A 123 -16.68 2.34 -18.93
C THR A 123 -17.01 0.86 -18.79
N LEU A 124 -16.64 0.22 -17.67
CA LEU A 124 -17.09 -1.14 -17.35
C LEU A 124 -18.62 -1.23 -17.24
N LEU A 125 -19.23 -0.31 -16.49
CA LEU A 125 -20.70 -0.28 -16.35
C LEU A 125 -21.41 -0.03 -17.69
N VAL A 126 -20.87 0.87 -18.52
CA VAL A 126 -21.38 1.08 -19.89
C VAL A 126 -21.27 -0.19 -20.73
N LEU A 127 -20.12 -0.87 -20.71
CA LEU A 127 -19.98 -2.16 -21.42
C LEU A 127 -20.97 -3.20 -20.89
N ALA A 128 -21.17 -3.28 -19.58
CA ALA A 128 -22.08 -4.25 -18.98
C ALA A 128 -23.56 -4.01 -19.32
N THR A 129 -23.94 -2.77 -19.71
CA THR A 129 -25.30 -2.43 -20.19
C THR A 129 -25.48 -2.61 -21.70
N SER A 130 -24.42 -2.82 -22.48
CA SER A 130 -24.46 -2.83 -23.96
C SER A 130 -25.00 -4.12 -24.59
N GLY A 131 -25.38 -5.13 -23.80
CA GLY A 131 -25.76 -6.45 -24.31
C GLY A 131 -24.56 -7.30 -24.75
N SER A 132 -23.34 -6.92 -24.39
CA SER A 132 -22.12 -7.68 -24.68
C SER A 132 -22.20 -9.11 -24.12
N PRO A 133 -21.52 -10.10 -24.72
CA PRO A 133 -21.43 -11.45 -24.18
C PRO A 133 -20.95 -11.48 -22.74
N VAL A 134 -21.52 -12.34 -21.91
CA VAL A 134 -21.21 -12.42 -20.47
C VAL A 134 -19.71 -12.60 -20.20
N TRP A 135 -19.03 -13.43 -20.99
CA TRP A 135 -17.58 -13.61 -20.84
C TRP A 135 -16.78 -12.31 -21.03
N THR A 136 -17.20 -11.46 -21.99
CA THR A 136 -16.60 -10.14 -22.23
C THR A 136 -16.75 -9.24 -20.99
N VAL A 137 -17.94 -9.22 -20.40
CA VAL A 137 -18.24 -8.43 -19.19
C VAL A 137 -17.43 -8.95 -18.00
N VAL A 138 -17.32 -10.27 -17.82
CA VAL A 138 -16.53 -10.86 -16.73
C VAL A 138 -15.04 -10.54 -16.89
N VAL A 139 -14.48 -10.68 -18.07
CA VAL A 139 -13.09 -10.35 -18.35
C VAL A 139 -12.82 -8.86 -18.14
N ALA A 140 -13.73 -7.99 -18.61
CA ALA A 140 -13.67 -6.54 -18.37
C ALA A 140 -13.70 -6.21 -16.88
N ALA A 141 -14.56 -6.88 -16.11
CA ALA A 141 -14.69 -6.67 -14.67
C ALA A 141 -13.39 -7.06 -13.92
N VAL A 142 -12.79 -8.20 -14.26
CA VAL A 142 -11.50 -8.62 -13.70
C VAL A 142 -10.40 -7.64 -14.10
N SER A 143 -10.33 -7.25 -15.38
CA SER A 143 -9.34 -6.29 -15.89
C SER A 143 -9.45 -4.93 -15.18
N THR A 144 -10.69 -4.43 -15.05
CA THR A 144 -10.97 -3.18 -14.33
C THR A 144 -10.62 -3.31 -12.83
N GLY A 145 -10.91 -4.46 -12.21
CA GLY A 145 -10.57 -4.72 -10.82
C GLY A 145 -9.06 -4.74 -10.56
N ILE A 146 -8.27 -5.33 -11.44
CA ILE A 146 -6.81 -5.28 -11.37
C ILE A 146 -6.32 -3.82 -11.46
N ASN A 147 -6.87 -3.02 -12.38
CA ASN A 147 -6.59 -1.60 -12.42
C ASN A 147 -6.99 -0.89 -11.11
N SER A 148 -8.16 -1.21 -10.58
CA SER A 148 -8.65 -0.59 -9.34
C SER A 148 -7.74 -0.89 -8.15
N GLY A 149 -7.17 -2.09 -8.09
CA GLY A 149 -6.17 -2.46 -7.09
C GLY A 149 -4.83 -1.72 -7.27
N ALA A 150 -4.34 -1.62 -8.52
CA ALA A 150 -3.03 -1.05 -8.84
C ALA A 150 -3.02 0.47 -9.02
N SER A 151 -4.16 1.10 -9.21
CA SER A 151 -4.31 2.55 -9.42
C SER A 151 -5.22 3.15 -8.34
N GLY A 152 -6.49 2.77 -8.30
CA GLY A 152 -7.48 3.34 -7.39
C GLY A 152 -7.15 3.17 -5.90
N LEU A 153 -6.83 1.94 -5.47
CA LEU A 153 -6.49 1.65 -4.07
C LEU A 153 -5.14 2.23 -3.66
N ILE A 154 -4.14 2.26 -4.54
CA ILE A 154 -2.85 2.89 -4.25
C ILE A 154 -3.03 4.40 -3.99
N VAL A 155 -3.82 5.08 -4.82
CA VAL A 155 -4.13 6.50 -4.64
C VAL A 155 -4.96 6.72 -3.38
N ALA A 156 -5.95 5.86 -3.13
CA ALA A 156 -6.77 5.93 -1.92
C ALA A 156 -5.93 5.72 -0.65
N HIS A 157 -4.94 4.85 -0.71
CA HIS A 157 -3.96 4.63 0.36
C HIS A 157 -3.13 5.91 0.62
N GLU A 158 -2.49 6.49 -0.40
CA GLU A 158 -1.66 7.69 -0.27
C GLU A 158 -2.47 8.91 0.19
N LEU A 159 -3.62 9.18 -0.45
CA LEU A 159 -4.49 10.30 -0.10
C LEU A 159 -5.26 10.09 1.23
N GLY A 160 -5.44 8.83 1.64
CA GLY A 160 -6.06 8.45 2.91
C GLY A 160 -5.25 8.85 4.15
N HIS A 161 -3.93 9.06 4.00
CA HIS A 161 -3.06 9.59 5.04
C HIS A 161 -3.13 11.12 5.17
N ARG A 162 -3.76 11.82 4.22
CA ARG A 162 -3.93 13.27 4.28
C ARG A 162 -4.94 13.68 5.39
N ARG A 163 -4.93 14.97 5.72
CA ARG A 163 -5.83 15.52 6.75
C ARG A 163 -7.27 15.09 6.49
N LYS A 164 -7.90 14.44 7.48
CA LYS A 164 -9.30 14.03 7.42
C LYS A 164 -10.22 15.17 6.99
N LYS A 165 -11.18 14.89 6.11
CA LYS A 165 -12.13 15.85 5.51
C LYS A 165 -11.48 16.89 4.57
N SER A 166 -10.19 16.78 4.20
CA SER A 166 -9.63 17.57 3.11
C SER A 166 -10.16 17.09 1.76
N PHE A 167 -9.96 17.89 0.71
CA PHE A 167 -10.31 17.47 -0.66
C PHE A 167 -9.63 16.15 -1.04
N SER A 168 -8.33 16.03 -0.82
CA SER A 168 -7.57 14.80 -1.09
C SER A 168 -8.15 13.59 -0.33
N TRP A 169 -8.53 13.77 0.94
CA TRP A 169 -9.13 12.70 1.72
C TRP A 169 -10.49 12.26 1.13
N TRP A 170 -11.31 13.18 0.65
CA TRP A 170 -12.59 12.84 0.00
C TRP A 170 -12.39 12.11 -1.33
N ILE A 171 -11.35 12.46 -2.10
CA ILE A 171 -10.98 11.72 -3.31
C ILE A 171 -10.55 10.28 -2.94
N ALA A 172 -9.81 10.09 -1.85
CA ALA A 172 -9.52 8.74 -1.34
C ALA A 172 -10.80 7.96 -1.03
N GLN A 173 -11.77 8.58 -0.30
CA GLN A 173 -13.04 7.90 0.01
C GLN A 173 -13.84 7.55 -1.25
N LEU A 174 -13.83 8.41 -2.27
CA LEU A 174 -14.50 8.15 -3.54
C LEU A 174 -13.86 6.95 -4.28
N ASN A 175 -12.54 6.84 -4.25
CA ASN A 175 -11.84 5.67 -4.81
C ASN A 175 -12.14 4.40 -3.99
N LEU A 176 -12.21 4.48 -2.66
CA LEU A 176 -12.53 3.34 -1.80
C LEU A 176 -13.97 2.85 -2.01
N VAL A 177 -14.93 3.75 -2.16
CA VAL A 177 -16.32 3.35 -2.43
C VAL A 177 -16.44 2.66 -3.79
N SER A 178 -15.63 3.06 -4.78
CA SER A 178 -15.61 2.42 -6.10
C SER A 178 -15.15 0.95 -6.09
N VAL A 179 -14.57 0.50 -4.98
CA VAL A 179 -14.12 -0.88 -4.77
C VAL A 179 -14.73 -1.53 -3.51
N LEU A 180 -15.76 -0.90 -2.92
CA LEU A 180 -16.47 -1.40 -1.74
C LEU A 180 -15.55 -1.65 -0.53
N TYR A 181 -14.64 -0.72 -0.22
CA TYR A 181 -13.63 -0.92 0.83
C TYR A 181 -13.43 0.32 1.71
N LEU A 182 -14.52 1.05 2.04
CA LEU A 182 -14.51 2.31 2.82
C LEU A 182 -13.89 2.18 4.21
N HIS A 183 -13.94 1.00 4.84
CA HIS A 183 -13.35 0.76 6.14
C HIS A 183 -11.82 0.81 6.12
N PHE A 184 -11.19 0.66 4.95
CA PHE A 184 -9.74 0.62 4.77
C PHE A 184 -9.02 1.80 5.43
N THR A 185 -9.48 3.04 5.25
CA THR A 185 -8.81 4.21 5.87
C THR A 185 -8.79 4.13 7.40
N THR A 186 -9.81 3.52 8.02
CA THR A 186 -9.84 3.33 9.48
C THR A 186 -8.89 2.24 9.91
N GLU A 187 -9.00 1.09 9.27
CA GLU A 187 -8.18 -0.07 9.55
C GLU A 187 -6.69 0.24 9.32
N HIS A 188 -6.34 0.64 8.11
CA HIS A 188 -4.97 0.90 7.72
C HIS A 188 -4.27 1.95 8.59
N ASN A 189 -4.88 3.12 8.78
CA ASN A 189 -4.23 4.23 9.48
C ASN A 189 -4.22 4.08 11.02
N ARG A 190 -5.08 3.24 11.60
CA ARG A 190 -5.29 3.23 13.05
C ARG A 190 -5.01 1.90 13.72
N THR A 191 -5.12 0.80 12.97
CA THR A 191 -4.90 -0.54 13.47
C THR A 191 -3.67 -1.17 12.82
N HIS A 192 -3.63 -1.31 11.51
CA HIS A 192 -2.52 -1.90 10.78
C HIS A 192 -1.18 -1.19 11.07
N HIS A 193 -1.07 0.11 10.87
CA HIS A 193 0.17 0.86 11.17
C HIS A 193 0.65 0.70 12.61
N LYS A 194 -0.28 0.52 13.56
CA LYS A 194 0.05 0.32 14.96
C LYS A 194 0.49 -1.12 15.26
N HIS A 195 -0.17 -2.09 14.64
CA HIS A 195 -0.07 -3.51 15.00
C HIS A 195 0.68 -4.36 13.96
N VAL A 196 1.16 -3.75 12.85
CA VAL A 196 1.89 -4.45 11.79
C VAL A 196 2.97 -5.38 12.35
N ALA A 197 3.13 -6.54 11.74
CA ALA A 197 4.04 -7.60 12.17
C ALA A 197 3.75 -8.16 13.58
N THR A 198 2.52 -8.03 14.09
CA THR A 198 2.06 -8.72 15.29
C THR A 198 0.89 -9.63 14.97
N MET A 199 0.58 -10.57 15.87
CA MET A 199 -0.59 -11.45 15.72
C MET A 199 -1.93 -10.71 15.82
N ALA A 200 -1.93 -9.48 16.34
CA ALA A 200 -3.11 -8.63 16.45
C ALA A 200 -3.50 -7.96 15.14
N ASP A 201 -2.58 -7.89 14.16
CA ASP A 201 -2.84 -7.30 12.85
C ASP A 201 -3.40 -8.33 11.86
N PRO A 202 -4.64 -8.21 11.39
CA PRO A 202 -5.20 -9.09 10.38
C PRO A 202 -4.45 -9.02 9.04
N ALA A 203 -3.86 -7.87 8.69
CA ALA A 203 -3.16 -7.63 7.43
C ALA A 203 -1.69 -8.10 7.44
N THR A 204 -1.19 -8.64 8.55
CA THR A 204 0.10 -9.32 8.63
C THR A 204 -0.05 -10.79 8.26
N ALA A 205 0.62 -11.23 7.18
CA ALA A 205 0.65 -12.62 6.75
C ALA A 205 1.62 -13.43 7.63
N ARG A 206 1.16 -14.61 8.08
CA ARG A 206 1.90 -15.46 8.99
C ARG A 206 2.97 -16.28 8.28
N TYR A 207 3.99 -16.71 8.99
CA TYR A 207 4.98 -17.63 8.46
C TYR A 207 4.30 -18.94 7.99
N GLY A 208 4.62 -19.39 6.79
CA GLY A 208 4.04 -20.60 6.20
C GLY A 208 2.60 -20.45 5.68
N GLU A 209 1.92 -19.34 5.92
CA GLU A 209 0.56 -19.10 5.44
C GLU A 209 0.53 -19.01 3.90
N SER A 210 -0.51 -19.55 3.26
CA SER A 210 -0.73 -19.37 1.82
C SER A 210 -1.45 -18.05 1.54
N VAL A 211 -1.22 -17.46 0.37
CA VAL A 211 -1.93 -16.24 -0.04
C VAL A 211 -3.45 -16.45 -0.05
N TRP A 212 -3.91 -17.62 -0.41
CA TRP A 212 -5.34 -17.97 -0.48
C TRP A 212 -6.00 -17.95 0.91
N TRP A 213 -5.35 -18.57 1.89
CA TRP A 213 -5.83 -18.56 3.26
C TRP A 213 -5.69 -17.17 3.89
N PHE A 214 -4.60 -16.48 3.60
CA PHE A 214 -4.42 -15.10 4.05
C PHE A 214 -5.56 -14.20 3.57
N VAL A 215 -5.91 -14.19 2.29
CA VAL A 215 -7.01 -13.37 1.75
C VAL A 215 -8.34 -13.71 2.42
N ALA A 216 -8.64 -14.99 2.59
CA ALA A 216 -9.88 -15.45 3.25
C ALA A 216 -9.97 -14.98 4.72
N ARG A 217 -8.83 -14.88 5.41
CA ARG A 217 -8.75 -14.45 6.80
C ARG A 217 -8.70 -12.93 6.95
N THR A 218 -7.88 -12.27 6.14
CA THR A 218 -7.56 -10.85 6.31
C THR A 218 -8.73 -9.95 5.95
N VAL A 219 -9.46 -10.23 4.87
CA VAL A 219 -10.58 -9.38 4.41
C VAL A 219 -11.65 -9.21 5.47
N PRO A 220 -12.26 -10.28 6.04
CA PRO A 220 -13.20 -10.12 7.14
C PRO A 220 -12.52 -9.61 8.42
N GLY A 221 -11.24 -9.97 8.64
CA GLY A 221 -10.48 -9.55 9.81
C GLY A 221 -10.31 -8.03 9.87
N GLN A 222 -9.92 -7.39 8.80
CA GLN A 222 -9.74 -5.93 8.69
C GLN A 222 -11.08 -5.19 8.91
N PHE A 223 -12.16 -5.69 8.33
CA PHE A 223 -13.49 -5.12 8.55
C PHE A 223 -13.88 -5.17 10.02
N LEU A 224 -13.73 -6.33 10.65
CA LEU A 224 -14.06 -6.53 12.07
C LEU A 224 -13.17 -5.69 12.99
N ASP A 225 -11.90 -5.54 12.66
CA ASP A 225 -10.96 -4.74 13.43
C ASP A 225 -11.31 -3.24 13.39
N ALA A 226 -11.59 -2.71 12.20
CA ALA A 226 -12.09 -1.36 12.04
C ALA A 226 -13.42 -1.13 12.78
N TRP A 227 -14.32 -2.12 12.73
CA TRP A 227 -15.59 -2.08 13.47
C TRP A 227 -15.36 -2.01 14.98
N ARG A 228 -14.55 -2.93 15.52
CA ARG A 228 -14.23 -3.02 16.95
C ARG A 228 -13.57 -1.76 17.48
N LEU A 229 -12.69 -1.14 16.68
CA LEU A 229 -12.04 0.12 17.02
C LEU A 229 -13.07 1.22 17.31
N HIS A 230 -14.11 1.34 16.50
CA HIS A 230 -15.16 2.34 16.70
C HIS A 230 -16.13 1.94 17.83
N ALA A 231 -16.47 0.66 17.95
CA ALA A 231 -17.29 0.15 19.06
C ALA A 231 -16.62 0.42 20.42
N ALA A 232 -15.30 0.20 20.54
CA ALA A 232 -14.53 0.50 21.73
C ALA A 232 -14.49 2.01 22.09
N ARG A 233 -14.83 2.88 21.14
CA ARG A 233 -14.98 4.33 21.34
C ARG A 233 -16.41 4.75 21.68
N GLY A 234 -17.29 3.80 21.98
CA GLY A 234 -18.67 4.05 22.37
C GLY A 234 -19.66 4.24 21.19
N HIS A 235 -19.26 3.95 19.94
CA HIS A 235 -20.20 3.95 18.83
C HIS A 235 -21.13 2.73 18.89
N SER A 236 -22.44 2.96 18.85
CA SER A 236 -23.44 1.90 18.64
C SER A 236 -23.34 1.37 17.19
N PRO A 237 -23.94 0.19 16.87
CA PRO A 237 -23.95 -0.31 15.49
C PRO A 237 -24.45 0.71 14.46
N ILE A 238 -25.46 1.53 14.80
CA ILE A 238 -26.04 2.53 13.89
C ILE A 238 -25.12 3.74 13.72
N THR A 239 -24.39 4.14 14.76
CA THR A 239 -23.49 5.30 14.73
C THR A 239 -22.07 4.92 14.33
N ASN A 240 -21.75 3.64 14.21
CA ASN A 240 -20.43 3.16 13.80
C ASN A 240 -20.11 3.61 12.37
N PRO A 241 -19.01 4.34 12.13
CA PRO A 241 -18.65 4.80 10.79
C PRO A 241 -18.45 3.66 9.80
N VAL A 242 -17.98 2.49 10.23
CA VAL A 242 -17.80 1.31 9.38
C VAL A 242 -19.16 0.76 8.91
N ALA A 243 -20.15 0.69 9.83
CA ALA A 243 -21.51 0.30 9.46
C ALA A 243 -22.16 1.24 8.45
N ARG A 244 -21.94 2.55 8.66
CA ARG A 244 -22.48 3.58 7.75
C ARG A 244 -21.77 3.53 6.38
N GLY A 245 -20.48 3.24 6.35
CA GLY A 245 -19.73 2.98 5.11
C GLY A 245 -20.28 1.75 4.38
N ALA A 246 -20.43 0.63 5.07
CA ALA A 246 -20.99 -0.60 4.49
C ALA A 246 -22.43 -0.39 3.97
N ALA A 247 -23.26 0.36 4.69
CA ALA A 247 -24.62 0.71 4.23
C ALA A 247 -24.56 1.57 2.93
N CYS A 248 -23.61 2.51 2.84
CA CYS A 248 -23.41 3.29 1.61
C CYS A 248 -22.97 2.41 0.44
N GLU A 249 -22.07 1.44 0.66
CA GLU A 249 -21.60 0.48 -0.32
C GLU A 249 -22.73 -0.44 -0.81
N VAL A 250 -23.54 -0.97 0.10
CA VAL A 250 -24.73 -1.76 -0.23
C VAL A 250 -25.73 -0.93 -1.04
N LEU A 251 -26.01 0.30 -0.63
CA LEU A 251 -26.89 1.21 -1.34
C LEU A 251 -26.38 1.48 -2.77
N LEU A 252 -25.08 1.65 -2.96
CA LEU A 252 -24.48 1.81 -4.29
C LEU A 252 -24.73 0.58 -5.18
N VAL A 253 -24.45 -0.63 -4.65
CA VAL A 253 -24.67 -1.87 -5.41
C VAL A 253 -26.15 -2.05 -5.77
N VAL A 254 -27.06 -1.81 -4.80
CA VAL A 254 -28.51 -1.85 -5.03
C VAL A 254 -28.92 -0.81 -6.07
N SER A 255 -28.38 0.40 -6.01
CA SER A 255 -28.66 1.44 -7.02
C SER A 255 -28.20 1.02 -8.42
N ILE A 256 -26.99 0.46 -8.55
CA ILE A 256 -26.50 -0.09 -9.82
C ILE A 256 -27.46 -1.19 -10.32
N ALA A 257 -27.88 -2.10 -9.46
CA ALA A 257 -28.80 -3.20 -9.84
C ALA A 257 -30.18 -2.69 -10.29
N VAL A 258 -30.72 -1.67 -9.60
CA VAL A 258 -32.04 -1.10 -9.90
C VAL A 258 -32.02 -0.26 -11.18
N PHE A 259 -31.01 0.60 -11.34
CA PHE A 259 -30.99 1.57 -12.45
C PHE A 259 -30.29 1.07 -13.71
N LEU A 260 -29.29 0.18 -13.57
CA LEU A 260 -28.51 -0.35 -14.69
C LEU A 260 -28.77 -1.86 -14.97
N GLY A 261 -29.32 -2.57 -13.98
CA GLY A 261 -29.63 -3.99 -14.09
C GLY A 261 -28.65 -4.91 -13.36
N PRO A 262 -28.97 -6.22 -13.30
CA PRO A 262 -28.19 -7.18 -12.49
C PRO A 262 -26.80 -7.47 -13.07
N ILE A 263 -26.61 -7.42 -14.40
CA ILE A 263 -25.31 -7.70 -15.03
C ILE A 263 -24.28 -6.62 -14.70
N PRO A 264 -24.56 -5.31 -14.80
CA PRO A 264 -23.67 -4.25 -14.30
C PRO A 264 -23.38 -4.35 -12.82
N ALA A 265 -24.37 -4.70 -11.99
CA ALA A 265 -24.14 -4.88 -10.55
C ALA A 265 -23.17 -6.05 -10.27
N LEU A 266 -23.33 -7.18 -10.96
CA LEU A 266 -22.41 -8.31 -10.87
C LEU A 266 -21.00 -7.94 -11.38
N ALA A 267 -20.90 -7.23 -12.50
CA ALA A 267 -19.62 -6.73 -13.01
C ALA A 267 -18.91 -5.82 -12.00
N PHE A 268 -19.66 -4.93 -11.35
CA PHE A 268 -19.13 -4.06 -10.30
C PHE A 268 -18.64 -4.86 -9.08
N LEU A 269 -19.36 -5.89 -8.65
CA LEU A 269 -18.92 -6.77 -7.56
C LEU A 269 -17.67 -7.57 -7.92
N ILE A 270 -17.58 -8.11 -9.15
CA ILE A 270 -16.39 -8.84 -9.61
C ILE A 270 -15.18 -7.89 -9.65
N GLN A 271 -15.36 -6.69 -10.16
CA GLN A 271 -14.32 -5.66 -10.18
C GLN A 271 -13.82 -5.33 -8.76
N ALA A 272 -14.73 -5.08 -7.81
CA ALA A 272 -14.38 -4.78 -6.44
C ALA A 272 -13.65 -5.94 -5.75
N ALA A 273 -14.16 -7.17 -5.91
CA ALA A 273 -13.52 -8.37 -5.38
C ALA A 273 -12.10 -8.58 -5.94
N SER A 274 -11.91 -8.34 -7.26
CA SER A 274 -10.59 -8.43 -7.90
C SER A 274 -9.63 -7.36 -7.36
N ALA A 275 -10.10 -6.12 -7.14
CA ALA A 275 -9.32 -5.03 -6.58
C ALA A 275 -8.85 -5.33 -5.14
N VAL A 276 -9.78 -5.80 -4.30
CA VAL A 276 -9.47 -6.17 -2.90
C VAL A 276 -8.53 -7.37 -2.87
N SER A 277 -8.73 -8.38 -3.72
CA SER A 277 -7.83 -9.53 -3.80
C SER A 277 -6.40 -9.11 -4.18
N LEU A 278 -6.24 -8.14 -5.09
CA LEU A 278 -4.92 -7.62 -5.45
C LEU A 278 -4.29 -6.79 -4.30
N LEU A 279 -5.09 -6.00 -3.57
CA LEU A 279 -4.62 -5.30 -2.37
C LEU A 279 -4.09 -6.29 -1.33
N GLU A 280 -4.85 -7.34 -1.05
CA GLU A 280 -4.46 -8.32 -0.03
C GLU A 280 -3.27 -9.17 -0.49
N TYR A 281 -3.16 -9.47 -1.78
CA TYR A 281 -1.94 -10.04 -2.33
C TYR A 281 -0.72 -9.15 -2.02
N ILE A 282 -0.84 -7.84 -2.18
CA ILE A 282 0.23 -6.89 -1.87
C ILE A 282 0.53 -6.88 -0.36
N ASN A 283 -0.49 -6.87 0.50
CA ASN A 283 -0.33 -6.97 1.95
C ASN A 283 0.36 -8.28 2.36
N TYR A 284 0.01 -9.40 1.72
CA TYR A 284 0.69 -10.69 1.88
C TYR A 284 2.19 -10.57 1.61
N LEU A 285 2.59 -10.01 0.47
CA LEU A 285 4.00 -9.84 0.12
C LEU A 285 4.76 -8.97 1.11
N ARG A 286 4.15 -7.86 1.53
CA ARG A 286 4.81 -6.85 2.37
C ARG A 286 5.13 -7.32 3.77
N HIS A 287 4.30 -8.22 4.31
CA HIS A 287 4.34 -8.58 5.74
C HIS A 287 4.53 -10.07 5.98
N TYR A 288 4.72 -10.88 4.91
CA TYR A 288 4.84 -12.33 5.03
C TYR A 288 5.92 -12.75 6.01
N GLY A 289 5.50 -13.46 7.06
CA GLY A 289 6.37 -14.12 8.03
C GLY A 289 7.18 -13.21 8.94
N LEU A 290 7.06 -11.89 8.81
CA LEU A 290 7.77 -10.93 9.66
C LEU A 290 6.97 -10.71 10.95
N GLN A 291 7.63 -10.85 12.10
CA GLN A 291 6.98 -10.78 13.41
C GLN A 291 7.75 -9.89 14.39
N ARG A 292 7.02 -9.29 15.31
CA ARG A 292 7.51 -8.57 16.49
C ARG A 292 6.58 -8.78 17.67
N ASP A 293 7.09 -8.60 18.86
CA ASP A 293 6.29 -8.66 20.08
C ASP A 293 5.29 -7.49 20.14
N VAL A 294 4.12 -7.77 20.69
CA VAL A 294 3.11 -6.75 20.94
C VAL A 294 3.67 -5.71 21.91
N GLY A 295 3.62 -4.44 21.50
CA GLY A 295 4.17 -3.33 22.28
C GLY A 295 5.64 -2.99 21.97
N SER A 296 6.37 -3.82 21.25
CA SER A 296 7.71 -3.49 20.78
C SER A 296 7.66 -2.41 19.70
N ARG A 297 8.77 -1.67 19.53
CA ARG A 297 8.85 -0.62 18.51
C ARG A 297 8.95 -1.24 17.10
N GLN A 298 8.16 -0.74 16.17
CA GLN A 298 8.29 -1.05 14.76
C GLN A 298 9.62 -0.56 14.20
N THR A 299 10.23 -1.37 13.33
CA THR A 299 11.49 -1.06 12.61
C THR A 299 11.33 -1.39 11.12
N ALA A 300 12.31 -1.02 10.31
CA ALA A 300 12.30 -1.34 8.88
C ALA A 300 12.34 -2.86 8.61
N ALA A 301 12.82 -3.68 9.55
CA ALA A 301 12.86 -5.14 9.43
C ALA A 301 11.46 -5.80 9.45
N HIS A 302 10.40 -5.07 9.80
CA HIS A 302 9.04 -5.59 9.90
C HIS A 302 8.19 -5.42 8.62
N SER A 303 8.83 -5.02 7.52
CA SER A 303 8.19 -4.95 6.21
C SER A 303 9.19 -5.28 5.10
N TRP A 304 8.75 -6.03 4.10
CA TRP A 304 9.54 -6.31 2.91
C TRP A 304 9.55 -5.11 1.97
N GLN A 305 10.70 -4.88 1.33
CA GLN A 305 10.85 -3.84 0.30
C GLN A 305 11.32 -4.43 -1.03
N SER A 306 11.22 -3.65 -2.10
CA SER A 306 11.84 -3.96 -3.38
C SER A 306 12.25 -2.67 -4.12
N GLU A 307 13.42 -2.69 -4.73
CA GLU A 307 13.94 -1.60 -5.57
C GLU A 307 13.76 -1.89 -7.08
N ASN A 308 12.94 -2.86 -7.45
CA ASN A 308 12.63 -3.12 -8.86
C ASN A 308 11.98 -1.89 -9.50
N ARG A 309 12.58 -1.41 -10.61
CA ARG A 309 12.22 -0.15 -11.27
C ARG A 309 10.77 -0.13 -11.71
N TRP A 310 10.30 -1.18 -12.39
CA TRP A 310 8.94 -1.23 -12.92
C TRP A 310 7.89 -1.15 -11.83
N SER A 311 8.00 -1.98 -10.81
CA SER A 311 7.09 -1.95 -9.65
C SER A 311 7.11 -0.61 -8.94
N ARG A 312 8.28 0.00 -8.76
CA ARG A 312 8.38 1.31 -8.11
C ARG A 312 7.70 2.42 -8.90
N TRP A 313 8.02 2.50 -10.20
CA TRP A 313 7.50 3.57 -11.05
C TRP A 313 6.00 3.49 -11.23
N THR A 314 5.48 2.31 -11.53
CA THR A 314 4.06 2.12 -11.87
C THR A 314 3.15 2.04 -10.66
N LEU A 315 3.68 1.69 -9.47
CA LEU A 315 2.95 1.57 -8.22
C LEU A 315 3.31 2.67 -7.21
N LEU A 316 3.77 3.84 -7.69
CA LEU A 316 3.99 5.04 -6.88
C LEU A 316 4.88 4.78 -5.65
N GLU A 317 6.06 4.18 -5.84
CA GLU A 317 7.04 3.82 -4.81
C GLU A 317 6.50 2.92 -3.67
N LEU A 318 5.35 2.29 -3.87
CA LEU A 318 4.66 1.46 -2.89
C LEU A 318 5.53 0.31 -2.35
N THR A 319 6.54 -0.11 -3.13
CA THR A 319 7.49 -1.15 -2.76
C THR A 319 8.50 -0.71 -1.69
N ARG A 320 8.58 0.59 -1.38
CA ARG A 320 9.35 1.17 -0.26
C ARG A 320 8.54 1.18 1.03
N HIS A 321 7.89 0.07 1.28
CA HIS A 321 6.90 -0.08 2.33
C HIS A 321 7.44 0.10 3.76
N PRO A 322 8.68 -0.29 4.11
CA PRO A 322 9.25 0.04 5.42
C PRO A 322 9.30 1.55 5.70
N ALA A 323 9.65 2.35 4.68
CA ALA A 323 9.67 3.81 4.81
C ALA A 323 8.26 4.38 5.03
N HIS A 324 7.26 3.83 4.32
CA HIS A 324 5.87 4.20 4.52
C HIS A 324 5.40 3.92 5.96
N HIS A 325 5.69 2.74 6.50
CA HIS A 325 5.31 2.40 7.87
C HIS A 325 5.98 3.26 8.95
N LEU A 326 7.25 3.59 8.76
CA LEU A 326 8.00 4.40 9.73
C LEU A 326 7.66 5.89 9.63
N GLU A 327 7.22 6.35 8.46
CA GLU A 327 6.97 7.75 8.16
C GLU A 327 5.65 7.92 7.36
N ALA A 328 4.54 7.39 7.88
CA ALA A 328 3.24 7.31 7.19
C ALA A 328 2.69 8.64 6.64
N GLY A 329 3.10 9.77 7.18
CA GLY A 329 2.75 11.10 6.67
C GLY A 329 3.66 11.62 5.55
N LYS A 330 4.73 10.89 5.20
CA LYS A 330 5.67 11.26 4.17
C LYS A 330 5.12 10.89 2.80
N PRO A 331 5.03 11.83 1.85
CA PRO A 331 4.51 11.52 0.52
C PRO A 331 5.42 10.52 -0.21
N PHE A 332 4.82 9.68 -1.06
CA PHE A 332 5.50 8.55 -1.72
C PHE A 332 6.79 8.94 -2.46
N TRP A 333 6.83 10.11 -3.11
CA TRP A 333 8.02 10.58 -3.86
C TRP A 333 9.20 10.98 -2.98
N LYS A 334 9.03 10.98 -1.66
CA LYS A 334 10.09 11.22 -0.66
C LYS A 334 10.54 9.96 0.06
N LEU A 335 9.88 8.82 -0.17
CA LEU A 335 10.22 7.55 0.46
C LEU A 335 11.60 7.07 -0.03
N GLN A 336 12.38 6.52 0.89
CA GLN A 336 13.71 5.97 0.63
C GLN A 336 13.79 4.52 1.11
N PRO A 337 14.60 3.65 0.50
CA PRO A 337 14.80 2.31 0.99
C PRO A 337 15.61 2.34 2.29
N TYR A 338 15.46 1.29 3.09
CA TYR A 338 16.24 1.05 4.29
C TYR A 338 17.20 -0.11 4.09
N ASP A 339 18.48 0.07 4.44
CA ASP A 339 19.51 -0.97 4.27
C ASP A 339 19.27 -2.22 5.16
N ASN A 340 18.57 -2.04 6.28
CA ASN A 340 18.22 -3.12 7.22
C ASN A 340 16.80 -3.69 7.02
N ALA A 341 16.11 -3.32 5.94
CA ALA A 341 14.83 -3.93 5.58
C ALA A 341 15.06 -5.18 4.73
N PRO A 342 14.28 -6.26 4.93
CA PRO A 342 14.36 -7.43 4.08
C PRO A 342 13.89 -7.12 2.65
N GLU A 343 14.57 -7.71 1.65
CA GLU A 343 14.26 -7.49 0.24
C GLU A 343 13.52 -8.68 -0.38
N LEU A 344 12.43 -8.37 -1.09
CA LEU A 344 11.71 -9.36 -1.91
C LEU A 344 12.62 -9.93 -3.03
N PRO A 345 12.35 -11.15 -3.49
CA PRO A 345 13.11 -11.76 -4.58
C PRO A 345 12.97 -11.00 -5.91
N SER A 346 11.88 -10.30 -6.12
CA SER A 346 11.58 -9.43 -7.27
C SER A 346 10.71 -8.26 -6.83
N GLY A 347 10.22 -7.44 -7.78
CA GLY A 347 9.15 -6.48 -7.52
C GLY A 347 7.79 -7.15 -7.35
N TYR A 348 6.75 -6.35 -7.11
CA TYR A 348 5.41 -6.88 -6.86
C TYR A 348 4.82 -7.62 -8.07
N TYR A 349 5.08 -7.15 -9.28
CA TYR A 349 4.66 -7.89 -10.49
C TYR A 349 5.40 -9.22 -10.64
N GLY A 350 6.73 -9.21 -10.47
CA GLY A 350 7.55 -10.41 -10.60
C GLY A 350 7.25 -11.48 -9.56
N CYS A 351 6.77 -11.08 -8.37
CA CYS A 351 6.34 -11.99 -7.31
C CYS A 351 4.93 -12.55 -7.52
N PHE A 352 4.09 -11.98 -8.42
CA PHE A 352 2.67 -12.29 -8.51
C PHE A 352 2.40 -13.78 -8.71
N TRP A 353 2.86 -14.33 -9.81
CA TRP A 353 2.59 -15.74 -10.14
C TRP A 353 3.23 -16.73 -9.16
N VAL A 354 4.38 -16.34 -8.62
CA VAL A 354 5.09 -17.14 -7.63
C VAL A 354 4.31 -17.24 -6.32
N ALA A 355 3.72 -16.14 -5.86
CA ALA A 355 2.95 -16.11 -4.62
C ALA A 355 1.65 -16.93 -4.69
N LEU A 356 1.05 -17.04 -5.88
CA LEU A 356 -0.12 -17.90 -6.10
C LEU A 356 0.17 -19.39 -5.95
N VAL A 357 1.46 -19.80 -5.96
CA VAL A 357 1.93 -21.16 -5.75
C VAL A 357 2.71 -21.22 -4.44
N PRO A 358 2.06 -21.48 -3.28
CA PRO A 358 2.67 -21.33 -1.95
C PRO A 358 3.97 -22.10 -1.73
N PRO A 359 4.16 -23.35 -2.22
CA PRO A 359 5.43 -24.04 -2.07
C PRO A 359 6.59 -23.32 -2.79
N LEU A 360 6.33 -22.79 -3.99
CA LEU A 360 7.33 -22.05 -4.76
C LEU A 360 7.68 -20.71 -4.08
N PHE A 361 6.67 -20.00 -3.62
CA PHE A 361 6.87 -18.73 -2.89
C PHE A 361 7.72 -18.95 -1.64
N ARG A 362 7.35 -19.93 -0.81
CA ARG A 362 8.11 -20.28 0.40
C ARG A 362 9.56 -20.62 0.09
N ARG A 363 9.82 -21.41 -0.95
CA ARG A 363 11.20 -21.74 -1.37
C ARG A 363 12.04 -20.51 -1.71
N LEU A 364 11.43 -19.45 -2.23
CA LEU A 364 12.13 -18.22 -2.60
C LEU A 364 12.25 -17.22 -1.45
N ILE A 365 11.24 -17.13 -0.59
CA ILE A 365 11.18 -16.08 0.44
C ILE A 365 11.87 -16.49 1.74
N HIS A 366 11.76 -17.75 2.19
CA HIS A 366 12.31 -18.20 3.46
C HIS A 366 13.81 -17.99 3.60
N PRO A 367 14.67 -18.25 2.58
CA PRO A 367 16.11 -17.97 2.69
C PRO A 367 16.47 -16.48 2.84
N ARG A 368 15.52 -15.58 2.63
CA ARG A 368 15.68 -14.13 2.70
C ARG A 368 15.15 -13.53 3.99
N MET A 369 14.55 -14.36 4.84
CA MET A 369 14.00 -13.86 6.11
C MET A 369 15.11 -13.43 7.06
N PRO A 370 14.89 -12.33 7.81
CA PRO A 370 15.82 -11.93 8.87
C PRO A 370 16.07 -13.05 9.88
N SER A 371 17.31 -13.24 10.31
CA SER A 371 17.72 -14.29 11.26
C SER A 371 16.99 -14.25 12.60
N THR A 372 16.52 -13.08 13.03
CA THR A 372 15.73 -12.88 14.25
C THR A 372 14.34 -13.55 14.20
N ASN A 373 13.80 -13.79 13.00
CA ASN A 373 12.50 -14.49 12.86
C ASN A 373 12.61 -16.01 12.93
N THR A 374 13.81 -16.56 12.81
CA THR A 374 14.02 -18.03 12.81
C THR A 374 13.90 -18.64 14.21
N LEU A 375 14.04 -17.84 15.26
CA LEU A 375 14.01 -18.32 16.65
C LEU A 375 12.59 -18.58 17.18
N VAL A 376 11.57 -17.94 16.61
CA VAL A 376 10.16 -18.09 17.07
C VAL A 376 9.50 -19.35 16.48
N VAL A 377 10.03 -19.88 15.37
CA VAL A 377 9.41 -21.01 14.64
C VAL A 377 9.68 -22.36 15.31
N HIS A 378 10.68 -22.46 16.18
CA HIS A 378 11.05 -23.75 16.80
C HIS A 378 10.27 -24.11 18.07
N GLU A 379 9.51 -23.20 18.67
CA GLU A 379 8.74 -23.47 19.90
C GLU A 379 7.28 -23.90 19.63
N GLU A 380 6.73 -23.69 18.42
CA GLU A 380 5.34 -24.08 18.12
C GLU A 380 5.21 -25.40 17.31
N ALA A 381 6.30 -26.11 17.06
CA ALA A 381 6.33 -27.35 16.27
C ALA A 381 6.63 -28.61 17.11
N VAL A 382 6.32 -28.59 18.42
CA VAL A 382 6.39 -29.77 19.29
C VAL A 382 5.02 -30.10 19.87
#